data_dcdcce7e6a0703a1d29903729e82459f
#
_entry.id   dcdcce7e6a0703a1d29903729e82459f
#
_cell.length_a   1.000
_cell.length_b   1.000
_cell.length_c   1.000
_cell.angle_alpha   90.00
_cell.angle_beta   90.00
_cell.angle_gamma   90.00
#
_symmetry.space_group_name_H-M   'P 1'
#
loop_
_entity.id
_entity.type
_entity.pdbx_description
1 polymer ?
#
loop_
_entity_poly.entity_id
_entity_poly.type
_entity_poly.pdbx_seq_one_letter_code
_entity_poly.pdbx_strand_id
1 'polypeptide(L)'
;MRKHSMKVAVLGLLAGGAILGGVFQAEASDIRILPVDTAKFWSGARFDFDVEVSNAKNLQNVDVTINGVPAEKFFGKKAAVKDLGNGVTSFRIDDVTFAKPGKVEVAASAKDSLGVSKAVASYQVVHEVAKKKAKNIILFVGDGMSLQAREVARILSKGMTNGKYNDLLAMEKLAHNAVITTSGYDSLVTDSANSASAYATGHKSVVNAMGVYEDSTKDPLDDPKVENVSEILKRTRGMSIGLVTQAESTDATPAAMVGHTRRRAAQDFLAKDYLEDYHRPDVILGGGSARYIPKDVPGSKRKDQVNVIEEFKNKGYTFVDNSTDLMKAPTDKPLLGLFHTSTMNVYIDREMEKNPKVLKGFTDQPNLMNMTKKTLDILSKNPNGFFAMIEGASIDKQLHVMDWQRSAYDTIEFDKSIEYAENWAKEHGDDTLIIVLADHAHGMSISGTYHERDGKKGAQAVRVYADSIFPTFKDANKDGFPDNPDPDVTLAIQYANHPEYYENYHFMKTPTPPALATKETKEEAVQNGEKVEYHQVTTASSKANPARIHPGDPAELMPANTPKSDPQECHSADDILLNAGGPGSEYFHGTMDNTEVFFGIMRALGIDGNKKAK
;
A
#
# COMPACT_ATOMS: atom_id res chain seq x y z
N MET A 1 -16.52 -46.34 23.15
CA MET A 1 -16.97 -46.55 24.53
C MET A 1 -16.43 -45.44 25.44
N ARG A 2 -17.28 -44.93 26.32
CA ARG A 2 -17.10 -43.89 27.34
C ARG A 2 -16.87 -42.44 26.84
N LYS A 3 -18.00 -41.73 26.79
CA LYS A 3 -18.12 -40.29 26.82
C LYS A 3 -17.73 -39.78 28.20
N HIS A 4 -16.86 -38.81 28.29
CA HIS A 4 -16.69 -37.97 29.50
C HIS A 4 -17.22 -36.57 29.20
N SER A 5 -18.38 -36.28 29.73
CA SER A 5 -18.94 -34.94 29.80
C SER A 5 -18.37 -34.24 31.02
N MET A 6 -17.65 -33.14 30.85
CA MET A 6 -17.26 -32.25 31.93
C MET A 6 -18.38 -31.24 32.14
N LYS A 7 -19.06 -31.37 33.30
CA LYS A 7 -20.03 -30.39 33.78
C LYS A 7 -19.26 -29.26 34.49
N VAL A 8 -19.40 -28.05 33.99
CA VAL A 8 -18.99 -26.84 34.73
C VAL A 8 -20.12 -26.50 35.66
N ALA A 9 -19.84 -26.52 36.96
CA ALA A 9 -20.75 -26.12 38.02
C ALA A 9 -20.73 -24.58 38.14
N VAL A 10 -21.87 -23.95 37.88
CA VAL A 10 -22.08 -22.55 38.22
C VAL A 10 -22.59 -22.54 39.69
N LEU A 11 -21.78 -22.00 40.59
CA LEU A 11 -22.20 -21.71 41.96
C LEU A 11 -23.02 -20.39 41.94
N GLY A 12 -24.32 -20.48 42.09
CA GLY A 12 -25.17 -19.35 42.37
C GLY A 12 -25.12 -19.01 43.88
N LEU A 13 -24.64 -17.83 44.20
CA LEU A 13 -24.88 -17.21 45.53
C LEU A 13 -26.13 -16.34 45.43
N LEU A 14 -27.21 -16.80 46.02
CA LEU A 14 -28.36 -15.97 46.35
C LEU A 14 -28.00 -15.18 47.64
N ALA A 15 -27.83 -13.88 47.54
CA ALA A 15 -27.84 -12.97 48.67
C ALA A 15 -28.88 -11.88 48.42
N GLY A 16 -29.68 -11.67 49.42
CA GLY A 16 -30.96 -10.97 49.46
C GLY A 16 -30.94 -9.50 49.01
N GLY A 17 -32.11 -9.06 48.63
CA GLY A 17 -32.40 -7.74 48.09
C GLY A 17 -32.04 -6.57 49.01
N ALA A 18 -31.35 -5.64 48.44
CA ALA A 18 -31.45 -4.22 48.72
C ALA A 18 -31.59 -3.54 47.34
N ILE A 19 -32.71 -2.94 47.08
CA ILE A 19 -32.92 -2.02 45.96
C ILE A 19 -32.06 -0.79 46.29
N LEU A 20 -30.79 -0.85 45.94
CA LEU A 20 -29.94 0.32 45.77
C LEU A 20 -30.22 0.79 44.35
N GLY A 21 -30.94 1.92 44.25
CA GLY A 21 -31.04 2.65 43.00
C GLY A 21 -29.67 2.79 42.38
N GLY A 22 -29.42 2.07 41.29
CA GLY A 22 -28.21 2.24 40.53
C GLY A 22 -28.20 3.68 40.05
N VAL A 23 -27.37 4.49 40.69
CA VAL A 23 -26.90 5.72 40.09
C VAL A 23 -26.15 5.22 38.85
N PHE A 24 -26.77 5.33 37.69
CA PHE A 24 -26.04 5.29 36.43
C PHE A 24 -25.00 6.41 36.59
N GLN A 25 -23.78 6.04 36.93
CA GLN A 25 -22.65 6.95 36.85
C GLN A 25 -22.60 7.27 35.34
N ALA A 26 -22.99 8.50 35.00
CA ALA A 26 -22.83 8.96 33.63
C ALA A 26 -21.33 8.79 33.29
N GLU A 27 -21.09 8.11 32.19
CA GLU A 27 -19.71 7.89 31.72
C GLU A 27 -19.02 9.23 31.60
N ALA A 28 -17.79 9.31 32.10
CA ALA A 28 -16.91 10.45 31.98
C ALA A 28 -16.59 10.68 30.49
N SER A 29 -16.23 11.90 30.12
CA SER A 29 -15.79 12.22 28.75
C SER A 29 -14.66 11.32 28.27
N ASP A 30 -14.65 10.97 27.00
CA ASP A 30 -13.57 10.21 26.35
C ASP A 30 -12.51 11.16 25.83
N ILE A 31 -11.23 10.77 25.99
CA ILE A 31 -10.09 11.54 25.49
C ILE A 31 -9.30 10.68 24.52
N ARG A 32 -9.10 11.18 23.30
CA ARG A 32 -8.26 10.60 22.26
C ARG A 32 -7.05 11.51 22.03
N ILE A 33 -5.86 10.93 22.06
CA ILE A 33 -4.60 11.65 21.82
C ILE A 33 -4.06 11.22 20.44
N LEU A 34 -3.76 12.18 19.58
CA LEU A 34 -3.18 11.99 18.26
C LEU A 34 -1.84 12.74 18.14
N PRO A 35 -0.77 12.13 17.65
CA PRO A 35 -0.61 10.71 17.28
C PRO A 35 -0.96 9.73 18.40
N VAL A 36 -1.30 8.49 17.99
CA VAL A 36 -1.79 7.46 18.93
C VAL A 36 -0.70 6.97 19.90
N ASP A 37 -1.11 6.32 20.99
CA ASP A 37 -0.19 5.70 21.95
C ASP A 37 0.77 4.72 21.24
N THR A 38 1.98 4.60 21.78
CA THR A 38 3.08 3.79 21.26
C THR A 38 3.70 4.27 19.93
N ALA A 39 3.26 5.39 19.37
CA ALA A 39 3.86 5.95 18.15
C ALA A 39 5.37 6.21 18.32
N LYS A 40 6.12 5.98 17.25
CA LYS A 40 7.56 6.18 17.18
C LYS A 40 7.85 7.36 16.24
N PHE A 41 8.78 8.22 16.61
CA PHE A 41 9.12 9.42 15.85
C PHE A 41 10.59 9.43 15.47
N TRP A 42 10.89 9.90 14.27
CA TRP A 42 12.22 10.35 13.94
C TRP A 42 12.44 11.75 14.53
N SER A 43 13.57 11.95 15.23
CA SER A 43 13.87 13.25 15.86
C SER A 43 13.84 14.38 14.85
N GLY A 44 13.03 15.40 15.09
CA GLY A 44 12.83 16.55 14.22
C GLY A 44 11.86 16.32 13.06
N ALA A 45 11.26 15.13 12.91
CA ALA A 45 10.13 14.95 12.00
C ALA A 45 8.94 15.78 12.48
N ARG A 46 8.18 16.30 11.54
CA ARG A 46 7.04 17.20 11.81
C ARG A 46 5.74 16.42 11.90
N PHE A 47 4.82 16.91 12.72
CA PHE A 47 3.49 16.33 12.83
C PHE A 47 2.51 17.35 13.41
N ASP A 48 1.23 17.09 13.24
CA ASP A 48 0.16 17.81 13.92
C ASP A 48 -0.22 17.04 15.19
N PHE A 49 -0.24 17.74 16.31
CA PHE A 49 -0.62 17.21 17.60
C PHE A 49 -2.06 17.59 17.91
N ASP A 50 -2.91 16.61 18.25
CA ASP A 50 -4.31 16.86 18.59
C ASP A 50 -4.75 16.03 19.81
N VAL A 51 -5.62 16.62 20.61
CA VAL A 51 -6.33 15.94 21.70
C VAL A 51 -7.82 16.21 21.54
N GLU A 52 -8.58 15.18 21.24
CA GLU A 52 -10.02 15.23 21.11
C GLU A 52 -10.71 14.80 22.40
N VAL A 53 -11.70 15.57 22.83
CA VAL A 53 -12.56 15.26 23.96
C VAL A 53 -13.98 15.09 23.47
N SER A 54 -14.55 13.91 23.61
CA SER A 54 -15.92 13.57 23.22
C SER A 54 -16.78 13.21 24.43
N ASN A 55 -18.09 13.20 24.24
CA ASN A 55 -19.09 12.87 25.28
C ASN A 55 -19.07 13.76 26.53
N ALA A 56 -18.36 14.89 26.51
CA ALA A 56 -18.27 15.82 27.64
C ALA A 56 -19.60 16.57 27.86
N LYS A 57 -20.02 16.68 29.12
CA LYS A 57 -21.17 17.52 29.51
C LYS A 57 -20.69 18.84 30.07
N ASN A 58 -20.92 19.93 29.33
CA ASN A 58 -20.46 21.28 29.69
C ASN A 58 -18.94 21.29 29.97
N LEU A 59 -18.15 20.98 28.96
CA LEU A 59 -16.70 20.97 29.03
C LEU A 59 -16.20 22.32 29.56
N GLN A 60 -15.42 22.28 30.64
CA GLN A 60 -14.91 23.46 31.33
C GLN A 60 -13.46 23.74 30.98
N ASN A 61 -12.64 22.70 30.86
CA ASN A 61 -11.22 22.83 30.61
C ASN A 61 -10.64 21.54 29.98
N VAL A 62 -9.64 21.73 29.13
CA VAL A 62 -8.77 20.67 28.60
C VAL A 62 -7.33 21.05 28.94
N ASP A 63 -6.67 20.24 29.75
CA ASP A 63 -5.25 20.41 30.11
C ASP A 63 -4.42 19.33 29.44
N VAL A 64 -3.38 19.74 28.72
CA VAL A 64 -2.47 18.82 28.03
C VAL A 64 -1.03 19.13 28.41
N THR A 65 -0.29 18.10 28.81
CA THR A 65 1.12 18.23 29.17
C THR A 65 1.99 17.22 28.39
N ILE A 66 3.21 17.63 28.09
CA ILE A 66 4.27 16.81 27.49
C ILE A 66 5.41 16.71 28.50
N ASN A 67 5.70 15.52 29.02
CA ASN A 67 6.68 15.32 30.10
C ASN A 67 6.43 16.27 31.30
N GLY A 68 5.16 16.50 31.66
CA GLY A 68 4.75 17.37 32.75
C GLY A 68 4.82 18.89 32.44
N VAL A 69 5.21 19.30 31.24
CA VAL A 69 5.21 20.71 30.79
C VAL A 69 3.96 20.95 29.95
N PRO A 70 3.20 22.06 30.16
CA PRO A 70 2.05 22.39 29.30
C PRO A 70 2.42 22.33 27.82
N ALA A 71 1.59 21.68 26.99
CA ALA A 71 1.88 21.40 25.58
C ALA A 71 2.21 22.67 24.77
N GLU A 72 1.47 23.76 24.96
CA GLU A 72 1.76 25.05 24.30
C GLU A 72 3.15 25.60 24.67
N LYS A 73 3.56 25.44 25.93
CA LYS A 73 4.89 25.86 26.38
C LYS A 73 5.99 24.93 25.85
N PHE A 74 5.71 23.64 25.82
CA PHE A 74 6.66 22.62 25.31
C PHE A 74 6.97 22.85 23.83
N PHE A 75 5.93 23.03 23.00
CA PHE A 75 6.08 23.27 21.57
C PHE A 75 6.34 24.73 21.20
N GLY A 76 6.14 25.67 22.12
CA GLY A 76 6.29 27.12 21.85
C GLY A 76 5.23 27.65 20.90
N LYS A 77 4.09 26.97 20.75
CA LYS A 77 2.97 27.31 19.87
C LYS A 77 1.65 27.28 20.65
N LYS A 78 0.71 28.14 20.27
CA LYS A 78 -0.63 28.15 20.83
C LYS A 78 -1.49 27.04 20.24
N ALA A 79 -2.31 26.43 21.07
CA ALA A 79 -3.30 25.46 20.63
C ALA A 79 -4.51 26.20 20.00
N ALA A 80 -5.02 25.65 18.92
CA ALA A 80 -6.35 25.94 18.42
C ALA A 80 -7.35 25.04 19.14
N VAL A 81 -8.21 25.64 19.98
CA VAL A 81 -9.30 24.88 20.61
C VAL A 81 -10.57 25.10 19.80
N LYS A 82 -11.12 24.03 19.24
CA LYS A 82 -12.28 24.09 18.35
C LYS A 82 -13.35 23.07 18.75
N ASP A 83 -14.61 23.46 18.65
CA ASP A 83 -15.72 22.53 18.62
C ASP A 83 -15.84 21.95 17.18
N LEU A 84 -15.63 20.64 17.05
CA LEU A 84 -15.70 19.91 15.77
C LEU A 84 -17.13 19.52 15.40
N GLY A 85 -18.11 19.85 16.25
CA GLY A 85 -19.47 19.34 16.15
C GLY A 85 -19.64 17.96 16.80
N ASN A 86 -20.88 17.45 16.84
CA ASN A 86 -21.23 16.17 17.44
C ASN A 86 -20.75 15.97 18.90
N GLY A 87 -20.50 17.08 19.63
CA GLY A 87 -20.04 17.03 21.02
C GLY A 87 -18.55 16.70 21.18
N VAL A 88 -17.76 16.94 20.15
CA VAL A 88 -16.29 16.75 20.17
C VAL A 88 -15.58 18.09 20.20
N THR A 89 -14.65 18.27 21.13
CA THR A 89 -13.76 19.43 21.20
C THR A 89 -12.33 18.99 20.95
N SER A 90 -11.65 19.63 19.99
CA SER A 90 -10.24 19.42 19.65
C SER A 90 -9.37 20.48 20.33
N PHE A 91 -8.22 20.04 20.85
CA PHE A 91 -7.08 20.87 21.28
C PHE A 91 -5.91 20.54 20.37
N ARG A 92 -5.68 21.36 19.32
CA ARG A 92 -4.76 21.06 18.23
C ARG A 92 -3.59 22.05 18.15
N ILE A 93 -2.36 21.53 17.93
CA ILE A 93 -1.15 22.31 17.66
C ILE A 93 -0.48 21.74 16.41
N ASP A 94 -0.60 22.46 15.29
CA ASP A 94 -0.07 22.01 14.00
C ASP A 94 1.43 22.25 13.86
N ASP A 95 2.10 21.44 13.00
CA ASP A 95 3.50 21.55 12.60
C ASP A 95 4.45 21.64 13.80
N VAL A 96 4.41 20.65 14.66
CA VAL A 96 5.29 20.50 15.83
C VAL A 96 6.34 19.40 15.61
N THR A 97 7.34 19.34 16.49
CA THR A 97 8.41 18.33 16.43
C THR A 97 8.86 17.90 17.82
N PHE A 98 9.36 16.67 17.90
CA PHE A 98 10.19 16.21 19.01
C PHE A 98 11.66 16.27 18.62
N ALA A 99 12.36 17.31 19.02
CA ALA A 99 13.74 17.57 18.60
C ALA A 99 14.78 16.67 19.31
N LYS A 100 14.47 16.13 20.48
CA LYS A 100 15.41 15.31 21.30
C LYS A 100 14.98 13.86 21.37
N PRO A 101 15.89 12.91 21.18
CA PRO A 101 15.59 11.50 21.33
C PRO A 101 15.26 11.16 22.79
N GLY A 102 14.48 10.11 22.97
CA GLY A 102 14.07 9.61 24.26
C GLY A 102 12.59 9.26 24.35
N LYS A 103 12.15 8.90 25.54
CA LYS A 103 10.75 8.62 25.82
C LYS A 103 10.01 9.95 26.05
N VAL A 104 8.84 10.07 25.47
CA VAL A 104 7.94 11.23 25.64
C VAL A 104 6.62 10.72 26.19
N GLU A 105 6.15 11.33 27.28
CA GLU A 105 4.84 11.07 27.86
C GLU A 105 3.92 12.26 27.60
N VAL A 106 2.76 11.99 27.05
CA VAL A 106 1.66 12.96 26.89
C VAL A 106 0.60 12.61 27.91
N ALA A 107 0.19 13.57 28.73
CA ALA A 107 -0.95 13.43 29.63
C ALA A 107 -1.99 14.49 29.30
N ALA A 108 -3.21 14.04 29.06
CA ALA A 108 -4.37 14.90 28.81
C ALA A 108 -5.41 14.71 29.91
N SER A 109 -6.07 15.80 30.32
CA SER A 109 -7.23 15.75 31.20
C SER A 109 -8.31 16.71 30.73
N ALA A 110 -9.55 16.27 30.83
CA ALA A 110 -10.74 17.08 30.52
C ALA A 110 -11.62 17.16 31.77
N LYS A 111 -12.04 18.37 32.11
CA LYS A 111 -12.98 18.63 33.21
C LYS A 111 -14.32 19.04 32.64
N ASP A 112 -15.34 18.33 33.03
CA ASP A 112 -16.73 18.65 32.68
C ASP A 112 -17.63 18.67 33.91
N SER A 113 -18.96 18.77 33.74
CA SER A 113 -19.91 18.77 34.87
C SER A 113 -20.06 17.41 35.57
N LEU A 114 -19.55 16.33 34.99
CA LEU A 114 -19.59 14.98 35.53
C LEU A 114 -18.31 14.61 36.31
N GLY A 115 -17.20 15.30 36.04
CA GLY A 115 -15.93 15.01 36.71
C GLY A 115 -14.70 15.37 35.87
N VAL A 116 -13.62 14.61 36.09
CA VAL A 116 -12.35 14.77 35.38
C VAL A 116 -11.99 13.44 34.73
N SER A 117 -11.89 13.43 33.41
CA SER A 117 -11.35 12.34 32.63
C SER A 117 -9.86 12.52 32.39
N LYS A 118 -9.12 11.43 32.16
CA LYS A 118 -7.68 11.45 31.89
C LYS A 118 -7.30 10.42 30.86
N ALA A 119 -6.34 10.76 30.00
CA ALA A 119 -5.68 9.86 29.07
C ALA A 119 -4.17 10.10 29.06
N VAL A 120 -3.40 9.06 28.72
CA VAL A 120 -1.94 9.12 28.60
C VAL A 120 -1.53 8.42 27.31
N ALA A 121 -0.56 8.99 26.59
CA ALA A 121 0.13 8.35 25.49
C ALA A 121 1.64 8.40 25.72
N SER A 122 2.35 7.36 25.31
CA SER A 122 3.80 7.23 25.42
C SER A 122 4.41 7.08 24.04
N TYR A 123 5.38 7.92 23.72
CA TYR A 123 6.07 7.89 22.42
C TYR A 123 7.55 7.58 22.59
N GLN A 124 8.14 7.01 21.56
CA GLN A 124 9.57 6.81 21.45
C GLN A 124 10.13 7.72 20.36
N VAL A 125 10.96 8.68 20.73
CA VAL A 125 11.70 9.52 19.76
C VAL A 125 13.07 8.88 19.54
N VAL A 126 13.38 8.55 18.29
CA VAL A 126 14.66 7.97 17.91
C VAL A 126 15.50 8.96 17.12
N HIS A 127 16.79 8.94 17.35
CA HIS A 127 17.77 9.68 16.61
C HIS A 127 19.06 8.85 16.58
N GLU A 128 19.29 8.22 15.47
CA GLU A 128 20.55 7.55 15.24
C GLU A 128 21.31 8.37 14.20
N VAL A 129 22.27 9.17 14.65
CA VAL A 129 23.25 9.77 13.76
C VAL A 129 24.21 8.65 13.35
N ALA A 130 23.69 7.68 12.61
CA ALA A 130 24.52 6.71 11.94
C ALA A 130 25.40 7.47 10.92
N LYS A 131 26.64 7.03 10.78
CA LYS A 131 27.46 7.49 9.66
C LYS A 131 26.66 7.20 8.38
N LYS A 132 26.39 8.24 7.57
CA LYS A 132 25.68 8.12 6.30
C LYS A 132 26.24 6.93 5.52
N LYS A 133 25.37 6.00 5.14
CA LYS A 133 25.75 4.82 4.37
C LYS A 133 25.31 4.95 2.92
N ALA A 134 24.05 5.31 2.69
CA ALA A 134 23.48 5.48 1.37
C ALA A 134 23.38 6.95 0.96
N LYS A 135 23.50 7.23 -0.33
CA LYS A 135 23.19 8.52 -0.95
C LYS A 135 21.79 8.53 -1.54
N ASN A 136 21.41 7.42 -2.14
CA ASN A 136 20.16 7.26 -2.86
C ASN A 136 19.35 6.11 -2.26
N ILE A 137 18.04 6.18 -2.40
CA ILE A 137 17.10 5.10 -2.04
C ILE A 137 16.24 4.76 -3.26
N ILE A 138 16.11 3.47 -3.55
CA ILE A 138 15.09 2.95 -4.46
C ILE A 138 14.21 1.99 -3.66
N LEU A 139 12.96 2.37 -3.46
CA LEU A 139 11.94 1.57 -2.80
C LEU A 139 11.06 0.93 -3.87
N PHE A 140 11.18 -0.38 -4.04
CA PHE A 140 10.32 -1.17 -4.90
C PHE A 140 9.16 -1.75 -4.09
N VAL A 141 7.91 -1.46 -4.51
CA VAL A 141 6.70 -1.99 -3.89
C VAL A 141 5.98 -2.86 -4.91
N GLY A 142 5.96 -4.17 -4.69
CA GLY A 142 5.11 -5.09 -5.43
C GLY A 142 3.75 -5.15 -4.74
N ASP A 143 2.76 -4.41 -5.26
CA ASP A 143 1.42 -4.33 -4.67
C ASP A 143 0.79 -5.73 -4.59
N GLY A 144 0.35 -6.14 -3.41
CA GLY A 144 -0.24 -7.45 -3.18
C GLY A 144 0.70 -8.66 -3.38
N MET A 145 2.01 -8.43 -3.52
CA MET A 145 2.99 -9.46 -3.88
C MET A 145 3.28 -10.41 -2.70
N SER A 146 2.41 -11.38 -2.49
CA SER A 146 2.61 -12.46 -1.53
C SER A 146 3.87 -13.30 -1.85
N LEU A 147 4.28 -14.15 -0.91
CA LEU A 147 5.36 -15.12 -1.16
C LEU A 147 5.02 -16.05 -2.31
N GLN A 148 3.75 -16.45 -2.46
CA GLN A 148 3.28 -17.31 -3.53
C GLN A 148 3.35 -16.62 -4.90
N ALA A 149 3.04 -15.32 -4.99
CA ALA A 149 3.21 -14.54 -6.23
C ALA A 149 4.67 -14.53 -6.69
N ARG A 150 5.63 -14.34 -5.75
CA ARG A 150 7.07 -14.46 -6.04
C ARG A 150 7.45 -15.86 -6.50
N GLU A 151 6.94 -16.88 -5.83
CA GLU A 151 7.23 -18.27 -6.18
C GLU A 151 6.74 -18.64 -7.58
N VAL A 152 5.52 -18.25 -7.94
CA VAL A 152 4.99 -18.43 -9.29
C VAL A 152 5.88 -17.75 -10.33
N ALA A 153 6.23 -16.49 -10.13
CA ALA A 153 7.12 -15.74 -11.03
C ALA A 153 8.50 -16.41 -11.18
N ARG A 154 9.06 -16.93 -10.08
CA ARG A 154 10.33 -17.69 -10.11
C ARG A 154 10.20 -18.99 -10.90
N ILE A 155 9.12 -19.74 -10.70
CA ILE A 155 8.88 -20.97 -11.46
C ILE A 155 8.78 -20.68 -12.95
N LEU A 156 8.00 -19.66 -13.33
CA LEU A 156 7.76 -19.33 -14.72
C LEU A 156 9.01 -18.79 -15.42
N SER A 157 9.81 -17.95 -14.75
CA SER A 157 10.97 -17.27 -15.36
C SER A 157 12.29 -18.03 -15.25
N LYS A 158 12.48 -18.80 -14.18
CA LYS A 158 13.74 -19.52 -13.95
C LYS A 158 13.63 -21.01 -14.22
N GLY A 159 12.43 -21.59 -14.09
CA GLY A 159 12.20 -23.03 -14.23
C GLY A 159 12.82 -23.85 -13.10
N MET A 160 12.63 -25.15 -13.20
CA MET A 160 13.06 -26.13 -12.20
C MET A 160 13.71 -27.34 -12.88
N THR A 161 14.74 -27.90 -12.24
CA THR A 161 15.40 -29.13 -12.67
C THR A 161 15.60 -30.03 -11.46
N ASN A 162 15.06 -31.26 -11.53
CA ASN A 162 15.18 -32.24 -10.44
C ASN A 162 14.79 -31.69 -9.05
N GLY A 163 13.73 -30.90 -8.97
CA GLY A 163 13.21 -30.31 -7.73
C GLY A 163 13.96 -29.06 -7.23
N LYS A 164 14.91 -28.55 -7.98
CA LYS A 164 15.62 -27.32 -7.65
C LYS A 164 15.28 -26.23 -8.65
N TYR A 165 15.09 -25.00 -8.16
CA TYR A 165 15.03 -23.83 -9.03
C TYR A 165 16.36 -23.66 -9.76
N ASN A 166 16.31 -23.34 -11.05
CA ASN A 166 17.53 -23.17 -11.86
C ASN A 166 18.25 -21.86 -11.52
N ASP A 167 17.51 -20.85 -11.06
CA ASP A 167 18.04 -19.58 -10.52
C ASP A 167 17.01 -18.92 -9.59
N LEU A 168 17.41 -17.83 -8.93
CA LEU A 168 16.57 -16.98 -8.10
C LEU A 168 16.12 -15.74 -8.88
N LEU A 169 15.05 -15.09 -8.43
CA LEU A 169 14.68 -13.74 -8.87
C LEU A 169 15.77 -12.74 -8.45
N ALA A 170 15.88 -11.61 -9.14
CA ALA A 170 16.83 -10.55 -8.78
C ALA A 170 16.59 -10.06 -7.35
N MET A 171 15.32 -9.79 -7.01
CA MET A 171 14.95 -9.39 -5.65
C MET A 171 15.40 -10.38 -4.56
N GLU A 172 15.46 -11.67 -4.87
CA GLU A 172 15.85 -12.73 -3.92
C GLU A 172 17.37 -12.87 -3.74
N LYS A 173 18.17 -12.24 -4.62
CA LYS A 173 19.63 -12.19 -4.55
C LYS A 173 20.15 -11.04 -3.70
N LEU A 174 19.28 -10.13 -3.26
CA LEU A 174 19.65 -9.02 -2.37
C LEU A 174 20.15 -9.55 -1.02
N ALA A 175 21.12 -8.85 -0.44
CA ALA A 175 21.98 -9.37 0.64
C ALA A 175 21.25 -9.61 1.98
N HIS A 176 20.19 -8.86 2.26
CA HIS A 176 19.46 -8.91 3.52
C HIS A 176 17.97 -9.12 3.30
N ASN A 177 17.30 -9.74 4.25
CA ASN A 177 15.86 -9.92 4.23
C ASN A 177 15.23 -9.76 5.64
N ALA A 178 13.96 -9.41 5.66
CA ALA A 178 13.13 -9.32 6.86
C ALA A 178 11.71 -9.80 6.56
N VAL A 179 11.04 -10.32 7.56
CA VAL A 179 9.59 -10.55 7.55
C VAL A 179 8.91 -9.28 8.06
N ILE A 180 7.93 -8.77 7.34
CA ILE A 180 7.23 -7.53 7.69
C ILE A 180 5.79 -7.83 8.05
N THR A 181 5.36 -7.40 9.25
CA THR A 181 3.96 -7.43 9.65
C THR A 181 3.20 -6.27 9.02
N THR A 182 1.97 -6.50 8.54
CA THR A 182 1.28 -5.57 7.63
C THR A 182 0.10 -4.82 8.25
N SER A 183 -0.37 -5.19 9.45
CA SER A 183 -1.58 -4.59 10.04
C SER A 183 -1.61 -3.06 10.02
N GLY A 184 -2.79 -2.48 9.80
CA GLY A 184 -3.08 -1.06 9.97
C GLY A 184 -3.34 -0.68 11.43
N TYR A 185 -3.81 0.55 11.67
CA TYR A 185 -4.20 1.01 13.00
C TYR A 185 -5.53 0.39 13.46
N ASP A 186 -6.48 0.27 12.57
CA ASP A 186 -7.85 -0.16 12.83
C ASP A 186 -8.18 -1.55 12.27
N SER A 187 -7.25 -2.19 11.57
CA SER A 187 -7.49 -3.40 10.80
C SER A 187 -6.31 -4.36 10.82
N LEU A 188 -6.62 -5.65 10.99
CA LEU A 188 -5.64 -6.72 10.84
C LEU A 188 -5.23 -6.91 9.38
N VAL A 189 -6.19 -6.84 8.46
CA VAL A 189 -5.96 -6.85 7.01
C VAL A 189 -5.85 -5.41 6.54
N THR A 190 -4.76 -5.08 5.92
CA THR A 190 -4.47 -3.72 5.46
C THR A 190 -4.91 -3.48 4.01
N ASP A 191 -5.06 -2.21 3.63
CA ASP A 191 -5.10 -1.78 2.23
C ASP A 191 -3.78 -1.11 1.82
N SER A 192 -3.62 -0.82 0.54
CA SER A 192 -2.38 -0.21 0.02
C SER A 192 -2.13 1.20 0.59
N ALA A 193 -3.19 1.95 0.97
CA ALA A 193 -3.04 3.31 1.47
C ALA A 193 -2.36 3.35 2.84
N ASN A 194 -2.94 2.68 3.84
CA ASN A 194 -2.40 2.71 5.19
C ASN A 194 -1.09 1.92 5.33
N SER A 195 -0.88 0.91 4.48
CA SER A 195 0.39 0.19 4.43
C SER A 195 1.50 1.06 3.84
N ALA A 196 1.30 1.67 2.67
CA ALA A 196 2.27 2.59 2.08
C ALA A 196 2.50 3.83 2.97
N SER A 197 1.47 4.31 3.68
CA SER A 197 1.60 5.36 4.69
C SER A 197 2.58 4.97 5.80
N ALA A 198 2.54 3.71 6.27
CA ALA A 198 3.48 3.24 7.29
C ALA A 198 4.93 3.28 6.79
N TYR A 199 5.19 2.92 5.53
CA TYR A 199 6.52 3.02 4.91
C TYR A 199 6.98 4.46 4.71
N ALA A 200 6.03 5.35 4.39
CA ALA A 200 6.32 6.75 4.10
C ALA A 200 6.52 7.61 5.34
N THR A 201 5.90 7.27 6.47
CA THR A 201 5.84 8.15 7.66
C THR A 201 6.44 7.53 8.92
N GLY A 202 6.50 6.19 9.00
CA GLY A 202 6.81 5.48 10.24
C GLY A 202 5.65 5.43 11.24
N HIS A 203 4.43 5.74 10.80
CA HIS A 203 3.22 5.78 11.62
C HIS A 203 2.12 4.88 11.05
N LYS A 204 1.37 4.22 11.91
CA LYS A 204 0.15 3.48 11.53
C LYS A 204 -0.96 4.45 11.18
N SER A 205 -1.72 4.13 10.13
CA SER A 205 -2.93 4.84 9.72
C SER A 205 -4.14 3.89 9.68
N VAL A 206 -5.35 4.44 9.63
CA VAL A 206 -6.56 3.68 9.37
C VAL A 206 -6.65 3.29 7.90
N VAL A 207 -7.48 2.29 7.59
CA VAL A 207 -7.75 1.88 6.19
C VAL A 207 -8.15 3.09 5.34
N ASN A 208 -7.64 3.17 4.10
CA ASN A 208 -7.78 4.28 3.16
C ASN A 208 -6.98 5.57 3.47
N ALA A 209 -6.35 5.69 4.64
CA ALA A 209 -5.66 6.92 5.03
C ALA A 209 -4.17 6.92 4.66
N MET A 210 -3.66 8.08 4.30
CA MET A 210 -2.28 8.33 3.90
C MET A 210 -1.73 9.56 4.62
N GLY A 211 -0.65 9.40 5.38
CA GLY A 211 0.09 10.49 6.01
C GLY A 211 -0.68 11.27 7.08
N VAL A 212 -1.78 10.73 7.61
CA VAL A 212 -2.63 11.39 8.61
C VAL A 212 -3.09 10.42 9.69
N TYR A 213 -3.49 10.97 10.82
CA TYR A 213 -4.34 10.32 11.81
C TYR A 213 -5.77 10.83 11.65
N GLU A 214 -6.73 9.93 11.44
CA GLU A 214 -8.14 10.29 11.32
C GLU A 214 -8.61 11.04 12.57
N ASP A 215 -9.17 12.23 12.40
CA ASP A 215 -9.85 12.98 13.44
C ASP A 215 -11.37 12.79 13.41
N SER A 216 -12.11 13.50 14.27
CA SER A 216 -13.57 13.41 14.36
C SER A 216 -14.30 14.37 13.41
N THR A 217 -13.61 15.08 12.51
CA THR A 217 -14.26 15.92 11.50
C THR A 217 -14.85 15.09 10.36
N LYS A 218 -15.63 15.74 9.49
CA LYS A 218 -16.12 15.11 8.26
C LYS A 218 -15.22 15.36 7.05
N ASP A 219 -14.32 16.33 7.15
CA ASP A 219 -13.43 16.69 6.06
C ASP A 219 -12.25 15.71 6.01
N PRO A 220 -12.06 14.96 4.91
CA PRO A 220 -10.93 14.04 4.81
C PRO A 220 -9.58 14.72 4.52
N LEU A 221 -9.53 16.04 4.50
CA LEU A 221 -8.34 16.81 4.13
C LEU A 221 -7.79 17.68 5.28
N ASP A 222 -8.47 17.73 6.43
CA ASP A 222 -8.06 18.52 7.60
C ASP A 222 -7.51 17.68 8.76
N ASP A 223 -7.41 16.38 8.59
CA ASP A 223 -6.87 15.43 9.58
C ASP A 223 -5.43 15.80 10.03
N PRO A 224 -5.05 15.47 11.29
CA PRO A 224 -3.69 15.66 11.78
C PRO A 224 -2.64 14.93 10.94
N LYS A 225 -1.71 15.69 10.35
CA LYS A 225 -0.67 15.19 9.44
C LYS A 225 0.54 14.66 10.19
N VAL A 226 1.23 13.71 9.57
CA VAL A 226 2.59 13.29 9.94
C VAL A 226 3.50 13.42 8.72
N GLU A 227 4.68 14.02 8.92
CA GLU A 227 5.63 14.29 7.84
C GLU A 227 6.03 13.00 7.13
N ASN A 228 5.89 12.97 5.81
CA ASN A 228 6.26 11.82 5.00
C ASN A 228 7.71 11.89 4.51
N VAL A 229 8.15 10.80 3.88
CA VAL A 229 9.51 10.62 3.39
C VAL A 229 9.91 11.72 2.38
N SER A 230 9.00 12.13 1.50
CA SER A 230 9.30 13.18 0.50
C SER A 230 9.53 14.53 1.14
N GLU A 231 8.70 14.90 2.11
CA GLU A 231 8.81 16.17 2.83
C GLU A 231 10.12 16.24 3.62
N ILE A 232 10.40 15.22 4.45
CA ILE A 232 11.60 15.23 5.30
C ILE A 232 12.88 15.21 4.47
N LEU A 233 12.92 14.47 3.36
CA LEU A 233 14.10 14.39 2.50
C LEU A 233 14.33 15.68 1.71
N LYS A 234 13.27 16.29 1.17
CA LYS A 234 13.37 17.62 0.52
C LYS A 234 13.80 18.67 1.52
N ARG A 235 13.12 18.76 2.67
CA ARG A 235 13.37 19.77 3.70
C ARG A 235 14.78 19.68 4.31
N THR A 236 15.27 18.48 4.57
CA THR A 236 16.54 18.28 5.31
C THR A 236 17.77 18.19 4.40
N ARG A 237 17.59 17.75 3.15
CA ARG A 237 18.71 17.48 2.24
C ARG A 237 18.53 18.00 0.82
N GLY A 238 17.36 18.45 0.42
CA GLY A 238 17.08 18.84 -0.97
C GLY A 238 17.21 17.68 -1.96
N MET A 239 16.80 16.47 -1.56
CA MET A 239 16.83 15.29 -2.42
C MET A 239 15.74 15.39 -3.50
N SER A 240 16.00 14.77 -4.66
CA SER A 240 14.98 14.58 -5.69
C SER A 240 14.07 13.40 -5.35
N ILE A 241 12.80 13.51 -5.76
CA ILE A 241 11.75 12.51 -5.49
C ILE A 241 11.19 11.99 -6.82
N GLY A 242 11.08 10.67 -6.95
CA GLY A 242 10.45 10.01 -8.10
C GLY A 242 9.34 9.06 -7.65
N LEU A 243 8.23 9.10 -8.36
CA LEU A 243 7.09 8.21 -8.21
C LEU A 243 6.81 7.51 -9.53
N VAL A 244 6.87 6.19 -9.53
CA VAL A 244 6.65 5.35 -10.71
C VAL A 244 5.67 4.25 -10.35
N THR A 245 4.64 4.06 -11.18
CA THR A 245 3.63 3.03 -10.96
C THR A 245 3.02 2.54 -12.27
N GLN A 246 2.48 1.34 -12.28
CA GLN A 246 1.60 0.86 -13.36
C GLN A 246 0.13 1.25 -13.10
N ALA A 247 -0.22 1.68 -11.87
CA ALA A 247 -1.55 2.18 -11.51
C ALA A 247 -1.82 3.62 -12.00
N GLU A 248 -2.93 4.22 -11.60
CA GLU A 248 -3.12 5.67 -11.65
C GLU A 248 -2.03 6.32 -10.78
N SER A 249 -1.33 7.33 -11.26
CA SER A 249 -0.23 7.99 -10.53
C SER A 249 -0.66 8.66 -9.22
N THR A 250 -1.97 8.78 -9.00
CA THR A 250 -2.62 9.26 -7.79
C THR A 250 -3.25 8.14 -6.96
N ASP A 251 -2.97 6.87 -7.31
CA ASP A 251 -3.40 5.74 -6.49
C ASP A 251 -2.65 5.71 -5.15
N ALA A 252 -3.11 4.89 -4.25
CA ALA A 252 -2.73 4.91 -2.84
C ALA A 252 -1.22 4.83 -2.60
N THR A 253 -0.54 3.86 -3.21
CA THR A 253 0.89 3.60 -2.97
C THR A 253 1.80 4.76 -3.37
N PRO A 254 1.72 5.33 -4.60
CA PRO A 254 2.49 6.53 -4.93
C PRO A 254 2.04 7.75 -4.12
N ALA A 255 0.73 7.90 -3.87
CA ALA A 255 0.22 9.07 -3.18
C ALA A 255 0.63 9.12 -1.69
N ALA A 256 0.76 7.98 -1.02
CA ALA A 256 1.21 7.93 0.37
C ALA A 256 2.63 8.47 0.58
N MET A 257 3.47 8.47 -0.47
CA MET A 257 4.84 8.99 -0.37
C MET A 257 4.89 10.53 -0.28
N VAL A 258 3.80 11.22 -0.65
CA VAL A 258 3.76 12.69 -0.74
C VAL A 258 2.48 13.30 -0.16
N GLY A 259 1.33 12.63 -0.22
CA GLY A 259 0.02 13.22 0.10
C GLY A 259 -0.43 12.97 1.54
N HIS A 260 -1.44 13.75 1.95
CA HIS A 260 -2.06 13.70 3.27
C HIS A 260 -3.58 13.72 3.13
N THR A 261 -4.22 12.58 3.37
CA THR A 261 -5.68 12.47 3.41
C THR A 261 -6.09 11.16 4.06
N ARG A 262 -7.20 11.13 4.80
CA ARG A 262 -7.78 9.86 5.26
C ARG A 262 -8.57 9.13 4.17
N ARG A 263 -8.60 9.65 2.92
CA ARG A 263 -9.43 9.11 1.84
C ARG A 263 -8.63 8.96 0.54
N ARG A 264 -8.10 7.76 0.26
CA ARG A 264 -7.37 7.47 -0.99
C ARG A 264 -8.15 7.82 -2.27
N ALA A 265 -9.49 7.84 -2.19
CA ALA A 265 -10.34 8.22 -3.32
C ALA A 265 -10.31 9.73 -3.65
N ALA A 266 -9.66 10.58 -2.84
CA ALA A 266 -9.50 12.01 -3.10
C ALA A 266 -8.47 12.32 -4.20
N GLN A 267 -8.44 11.51 -5.27
CA GLN A 267 -7.42 11.55 -6.32
C GLN A 267 -7.37 12.88 -7.10
N ASP A 268 -8.50 13.58 -7.22
CA ASP A 268 -8.54 14.91 -7.85
C ASP A 268 -7.78 15.95 -7.03
N PHE A 269 -7.87 15.84 -5.70
CA PHE A 269 -7.08 16.65 -4.76
C PHE A 269 -5.60 16.25 -4.86
N LEU A 270 -5.27 14.97 -4.77
CA LEU A 270 -3.90 14.46 -4.79
C LEU A 270 -3.14 14.85 -6.06
N ALA A 271 -3.78 14.79 -7.24
CA ALA A 271 -3.16 15.22 -8.50
C ALA A 271 -2.70 16.69 -8.44
N LYS A 272 -3.45 17.56 -7.76
CA LYS A 272 -3.12 18.96 -7.57
C LYS A 272 -2.13 19.18 -6.43
N ASP A 273 -2.29 18.44 -5.33
CA ASP A 273 -1.41 18.49 -4.16
C ASP A 273 0.05 18.18 -4.51
N TYR A 274 0.29 17.31 -5.49
CA TYR A 274 1.64 17.03 -6.02
C TYR A 274 2.37 18.26 -6.58
N LEU A 275 1.69 19.38 -6.81
CA LEU A 275 2.31 20.64 -7.27
C LEU A 275 2.86 21.50 -6.14
N GLU A 276 2.58 21.16 -4.88
CA GLU A 276 3.02 21.93 -3.73
C GLU A 276 4.54 21.77 -3.53
N ASP A 277 5.23 22.89 -3.42
CA ASP A 277 6.71 22.96 -3.49
C ASP A 277 7.43 22.16 -2.40
N TYR A 278 6.80 21.97 -1.23
CA TYR A 278 7.43 21.34 -0.07
C TYR A 278 7.59 19.80 -0.23
N HIS A 279 6.80 19.16 -1.11
CA HIS A 279 6.89 17.71 -1.37
C HIS A 279 6.89 17.34 -2.85
N ARG A 280 6.77 18.29 -3.77
CA ARG A 280 6.62 18.07 -5.21
C ARG A 280 7.62 17.05 -5.76
N PRO A 281 7.14 15.92 -6.36
CA PRO A 281 8.04 14.95 -6.98
C PRO A 281 8.70 15.51 -8.24
N ASP A 282 9.95 15.18 -8.50
CA ASP A 282 10.69 15.60 -9.70
C ASP A 282 10.32 14.72 -10.92
N VAL A 283 9.92 13.47 -10.66
CA VAL A 283 9.44 12.52 -11.68
C VAL A 283 8.15 11.86 -11.21
N ILE A 284 7.15 11.86 -12.09
CA ILE A 284 5.86 11.15 -11.89
C ILE A 284 5.57 10.38 -13.17
N LEU A 285 5.56 9.05 -13.10
CA LEU A 285 5.27 8.18 -14.24
C LEU A 285 4.21 7.15 -13.86
N GLY A 286 3.16 7.01 -14.70
CA GLY A 286 2.11 6.03 -14.47
C GLY A 286 0.91 6.18 -15.41
N GLY A 287 -0.21 5.63 -14.98
CA GLY A 287 -1.51 5.87 -15.59
C GLY A 287 -2.25 7.05 -14.95
N GLY A 288 -3.57 7.13 -15.16
CA GLY A 288 -4.47 8.05 -14.45
C GLY A 288 -4.62 9.42 -15.07
N SER A 289 -4.32 9.62 -16.37
CA SER A 289 -4.48 10.93 -17.02
C SER A 289 -5.88 11.53 -16.86
N ALA A 290 -6.90 10.70 -16.63
CA ALA A 290 -8.27 11.13 -16.35
C ALA A 290 -8.39 12.03 -15.08
N ARG A 291 -7.43 11.98 -14.17
CA ARG A 291 -7.37 12.81 -12.94
C ARG A 291 -6.67 14.15 -13.16
N TYR A 292 -6.06 14.36 -14.31
CA TYR A 292 -5.24 15.53 -14.63
C TYR A 292 -5.88 16.48 -15.66
N ILE A 293 -6.93 16.04 -16.34
CA ILE A 293 -7.62 16.81 -17.40
C ILE A 293 -8.95 17.39 -16.89
N PRO A 294 -9.36 18.60 -17.37
CA PRO A 294 -10.60 19.25 -16.95
C PRO A 294 -11.84 18.35 -17.15
N LYS A 295 -12.87 18.55 -16.33
CA LYS A 295 -14.09 17.70 -16.34
C LYS A 295 -14.79 17.62 -17.70
N ASP A 296 -14.70 18.67 -18.52
CA ASP A 296 -15.38 18.74 -19.82
C ASP A 296 -14.57 18.06 -20.95
N VAL A 297 -13.34 17.60 -20.65
CA VAL A 297 -12.53 16.83 -21.59
C VAL A 297 -12.99 15.36 -21.56
N PRO A 298 -13.31 14.76 -22.73
CA PRO A 298 -13.72 13.36 -22.77
C PRO A 298 -12.73 12.43 -22.06
N GLY A 299 -13.24 11.55 -21.21
CA GLY A 299 -12.44 10.62 -20.40
C GLY A 299 -11.99 11.17 -19.04
N SER A 300 -12.28 12.44 -18.73
CA SER A 300 -11.98 13.01 -17.41
C SER A 300 -12.82 12.37 -16.31
N LYS A 301 -12.18 12.18 -15.14
CA LYS A 301 -12.82 11.80 -13.89
C LYS A 301 -12.87 12.98 -12.89
N ARG A 302 -12.31 14.15 -13.25
CA ARG A 302 -12.34 15.34 -12.39
C ARG A 302 -13.73 15.95 -12.29
N LYS A 303 -13.98 16.61 -11.16
CA LYS A 303 -15.24 17.33 -10.91
C LYS A 303 -15.14 18.83 -11.18
N ASP A 304 -13.92 19.34 -11.41
CA ASP A 304 -13.59 20.75 -11.64
C ASP A 304 -13.02 21.00 -13.06
N GLN A 305 -12.73 22.26 -13.37
CA GLN A 305 -12.17 22.69 -14.66
C GLN A 305 -10.64 22.80 -14.65
N VAL A 306 -9.97 22.26 -13.66
CA VAL A 306 -8.52 22.38 -13.52
C VAL A 306 -7.82 21.48 -14.54
N ASN A 307 -6.89 22.05 -15.29
CA ASN A 307 -5.96 21.33 -16.17
C ASN A 307 -4.63 21.16 -15.43
N VAL A 308 -4.50 20.08 -14.68
CA VAL A 308 -3.32 19.81 -13.87
C VAL A 308 -2.07 19.56 -14.72
N ILE A 309 -2.23 19.00 -15.93
CA ILE A 309 -1.10 18.82 -16.89
C ILE A 309 -0.48 20.17 -17.23
N GLU A 310 -1.32 21.18 -17.56
CA GLU A 310 -0.81 22.52 -17.87
C GLU A 310 -0.18 23.21 -16.63
N GLU A 311 -0.71 22.96 -15.43
CA GLU A 311 -0.10 23.46 -14.20
C GLU A 311 1.31 22.87 -13.99
N PHE A 312 1.51 21.57 -14.25
CA PHE A 312 2.84 20.94 -14.25
C PHE A 312 3.77 21.53 -15.31
N LYS A 313 3.29 21.72 -16.55
CA LYS A 313 4.08 22.36 -17.61
C LYS A 313 4.51 23.78 -17.22
N ASN A 314 3.62 24.55 -16.59
CA ASN A 314 3.92 25.89 -16.08
C ASN A 314 4.98 25.88 -14.96
N LYS A 315 5.09 24.77 -14.23
CA LYS A 315 6.17 24.52 -13.24
C LYS A 315 7.46 23.98 -13.88
N GLY A 316 7.53 23.90 -15.23
CA GLY A 316 8.72 23.49 -15.99
C GLY A 316 8.85 22.01 -16.28
N TYR A 317 7.82 21.19 -16.01
CA TYR A 317 7.82 19.78 -16.33
C TYR A 317 7.73 19.52 -17.85
N THR A 318 8.49 18.54 -18.29
CA THR A 318 8.21 17.88 -19.56
C THR A 318 7.01 16.94 -19.36
N PHE A 319 6.05 16.97 -20.29
CA PHE A 319 4.91 16.05 -20.30
C PHE A 319 5.04 15.05 -21.44
N VAL A 320 4.79 13.77 -21.16
CA VAL A 320 4.76 12.68 -22.14
C VAL A 320 3.58 11.74 -21.85
N ASP A 321 3.03 11.09 -22.87
CA ASP A 321 1.89 10.19 -22.76
C ASP A 321 2.07 8.84 -23.48
N ASN A 322 3.28 8.59 -23.99
CA ASN A 322 3.63 7.36 -24.67
C ASN A 322 5.09 6.97 -24.44
N SER A 323 5.45 5.71 -24.71
CA SER A 323 6.78 5.15 -24.50
C SER A 323 7.84 5.80 -25.39
N THR A 324 7.49 6.05 -26.66
CA THR A 324 8.41 6.65 -27.63
C THR A 324 8.90 8.03 -27.17
N ASP A 325 8.00 8.87 -26.68
CA ASP A 325 8.33 10.21 -26.20
C ASP A 325 8.98 10.17 -24.80
N LEU A 326 8.61 9.21 -23.96
CA LEU A 326 9.30 8.98 -22.69
C LEU A 326 10.80 8.76 -22.91
N MET A 327 11.16 7.87 -23.85
CA MET A 327 12.58 7.57 -24.11
C MET A 327 13.35 8.77 -24.65
N LYS A 328 12.70 9.68 -25.39
CA LYS A 328 13.29 10.91 -25.94
C LYS A 328 13.28 12.09 -24.97
N ALA A 329 12.48 12.02 -23.91
CA ALA A 329 12.35 13.11 -22.94
C ALA A 329 13.71 13.53 -22.36
N PRO A 330 13.97 14.84 -22.16
CA PRO A 330 15.21 15.33 -21.59
C PRO A 330 15.39 14.82 -20.16
N THR A 331 16.64 14.72 -19.71
CA THR A 331 16.98 14.23 -18.36
C THR A 331 17.41 15.34 -17.41
N ASP A 332 17.36 16.59 -17.82
CA ASP A 332 17.72 17.80 -17.06
C ASP A 332 16.49 18.62 -16.59
N LYS A 333 15.30 18.08 -16.79
CA LYS A 333 14.03 18.68 -16.38
C LYS A 333 13.17 17.68 -15.61
N PRO A 334 12.29 18.16 -14.73
CA PRO A 334 11.28 17.31 -14.11
C PRO A 334 10.33 16.75 -15.17
N LEU A 335 9.75 15.58 -14.90
CA LEU A 335 9.00 14.81 -15.87
C LEU A 335 7.65 14.34 -15.32
N LEU A 336 6.57 14.58 -16.08
CA LEU A 336 5.26 13.98 -15.88
C LEU A 336 4.95 13.07 -17.08
N GLY A 337 4.75 11.76 -16.84
CA GLY A 337 4.35 10.79 -17.84
C GLY A 337 3.06 10.08 -17.46
N LEU A 338 2.01 10.20 -18.29
CA LEU A 338 0.69 9.62 -18.04
C LEU A 338 0.27 8.77 -19.25
N PHE A 339 0.47 7.45 -19.17
CA PHE A 339 0.44 6.53 -20.30
C PHE A 339 -0.90 5.83 -20.53
N HIS A 340 -1.89 6.07 -19.67
CA HIS A 340 -3.25 5.55 -19.79
C HIS A 340 -4.22 6.46 -19.04
N THR A 341 -5.51 6.41 -19.41
CA THR A 341 -6.54 7.19 -18.67
C THR A 341 -6.81 6.68 -17.26
N SER A 342 -6.57 5.39 -17.00
CA SER A 342 -6.65 4.71 -15.70
C SER A 342 -5.36 3.92 -15.48
N THR A 343 -5.41 2.77 -14.82
CA THR A 343 -4.29 1.82 -14.69
C THR A 343 -3.78 1.39 -16.08
N MET A 344 -2.48 1.29 -16.24
CA MET A 344 -1.82 0.81 -17.47
C MET A 344 -2.18 -0.65 -17.74
N ASN A 345 -2.06 -1.06 -19.00
CA ASN A 345 -2.28 -2.45 -19.34
C ASN A 345 -1.15 -3.33 -18.80
N VAL A 346 -1.49 -4.56 -18.41
CA VAL A 346 -0.55 -5.56 -17.91
C VAL A 346 0.40 -6.06 -18.97
N TYR A 347 1.51 -6.68 -18.60
CA TYR A 347 2.55 -7.14 -19.50
C TYR A 347 2.01 -8.01 -20.65
N ILE A 348 1.23 -9.05 -20.33
CA ILE A 348 0.68 -9.95 -21.35
C ILE A 348 -0.12 -9.18 -22.40
N ASP A 349 -1.00 -8.28 -21.97
CA ASP A 349 -1.89 -7.55 -22.88
C ASP A 349 -1.13 -6.52 -23.73
N ARG A 350 -0.11 -5.90 -23.14
CA ARG A 350 0.69 -4.82 -23.75
C ARG A 350 1.81 -5.35 -24.68
N GLU A 351 2.52 -6.39 -24.24
CA GLU A 351 3.72 -6.85 -24.93
C GLU A 351 3.49 -8.11 -25.77
N MET A 352 2.61 -9.02 -25.33
CA MET A 352 2.39 -10.30 -26.00
C MET A 352 1.17 -10.27 -26.91
N GLU A 353 -0.03 -10.13 -26.36
CA GLU A 353 -1.28 -10.27 -27.12
C GLU A 353 -1.61 -9.05 -27.99
N LYS A 354 -1.27 -7.86 -27.55
CA LYS A 354 -1.45 -6.57 -28.26
C LYS A 354 -2.84 -6.39 -28.88
N ASN A 355 -3.87 -6.91 -28.18
CA ASN A 355 -5.25 -6.88 -28.66
C ASN A 355 -5.80 -5.44 -28.64
N PRO A 356 -6.16 -4.84 -29.81
CA PRO A 356 -6.63 -3.46 -29.87
C PRO A 356 -7.89 -3.18 -29.06
N LYS A 357 -8.73 -4.19 -28.84
CA LYS A 357 -9.95 -4.08 -28.02
C LYS A 357 -9.60 -3.97 -26.52
N VAL A 358 -8.51 -4.57 -26.09
CA VAL A 358 -8.00 -4.50 -24.71
C VAL A 358 -7.22 -3.20 -24.52
N LEU A 359 -6.33 -2.87 -25.45
CA LEU A 359 -5.48 -1.69 -25.36
C LEU A 359 -6.22 -0.36 -25.60
N LYS A 360 -7.40 -0.38 -26.24
CA LYS A 360 -8.27 0.81 -26.44
C LYS A 360 -7.54 2.05 -26.96
N GLY A 361 -6.54 1.86 -27.84
CA GLY A 361 -5.75 2.94 -28.44
C GLY A 361 -4.44 3.27 -27.71
N PHE A 362 -4.21 2.74 -26.50
CA PHE A 362 -2.96 2.92 -25.75
C PHE A 362 -1.92 1.87 -26.15
N THR A 363 -1.49 1.89 -27.40
CA THR A 363 -0.62 0.86 -28.00
C THR A 363 0.87 1.11 -27.80
N ASP A 364 1.27 2.29 -27.33
CA ASP A 364 2.67 2.68 -27.08
C ASP A 364 2.86 3.04 -25.61
N GLN A 365 2.63 2.07 -24.72
CA GLN A 365 2.85 2.21 -23.28
C GLN A 365 4.27 1.76 -22.91
N PRO A 366 4.98 2.46 -22.03
CA PRO A 366 6.28 1.99 -21.55
C PRO A 366 6.11 0.79 -20.63
N ASN A 367 7.12 -0.06 -20.57
CA ASN A 367 7.25 -1.07 -19.53
C ASN A 367 7.85 -0.46 -18.24
N LEU A 368 7.74 -1.18 -17.13
CA LEU A 368 8.19 -0.69 -15.83
C LEU A 368 9.72 -0.47 -15.81
N MET A 369 10.48 -1.30 -16.50
CA MET A 369 11.94 -1.13 -16.60
C MET A 369 12.30 0.17 -17.33
N ASN A 370 11.61 0.54 -18.43
CA ASN A 370 11.84 1.79 -19.15
C ASN A 370 11.47 3.01 -18.30
N MET A 371 10.39 2.93 -17.52
CA MET A 371 10.03 3.97 -16.56
C MET A 371 11.08 4.10 -15.46
N THR A 372 11.55 2.99 -14.90
CA THR A 372 12.64 2.95 -13.91
C THR A 372 13.91 3.60 -14.47
N LYS A 373 14.34 3.18 -15.67
CA LYS A 373 15.51 3.75 -16.34
C LYS A 373 15.41 5.28 -16.45
N LYS A 374 14.34 5.78 -17.04
CA LYS A 374 14.16 7.23 -17.23
C LYS A 374 14.14 7.98 -15.90
N THR A 375 13.53 7.40 -14.87
CA THR A 375 13.50 7.99 -13.51
C THR A 375 14.91 8.11 -12.94
N LEU A 376 15.71 7.06 -13.00
CA LEU A 376 17.10 7.08 -12.50
C LEU A 376 17.98 8.04 -13.30
N ASP A 377 17.82 8.12 -14.63
CA ASP A 377 18.53 9.05 -15.51
C ASP A 377 18.29 10.52 -15.13
N ILE A 378 17.10 10.86 -14.65
CA ILE A 378 16.72 12.21 -14.21
C ILE A 378 17.19 12.45 -12.77
N LEU A 379 16.79 11.60 -11.83
CA LEU A 379 16.98 11.84 -10.40
C LEU A 379 18.46 11.82 -9.98
N SER A 380 19.29 11.02 -10.66
CA SER A 380 20.74 10.92 -10.37
C SER A 380 21.52 12.21 -10.63
N LYS A 381 20.94 13.18 -11.35
CA LYS A 381 21.55 14.49 -11.58
C LYS A 381 21.62 15.35 -10.31
N ASN A 382 20.79 15.04 -9.30
CA ASN A 382 20.84 15.76 -8.04
C ASN A 382 22.05 15.32 -7.19
N PRO A 383 23.01 16.23 -6.90
CA PRO A 383 24.20 15.89 -6.09
C PRO A 383 23.84 15.49 -4.66
N ASN A 384 22.68 15.90 -4.16
CA ASN A 384 22.18 15.58 -2.82
C ASN A 384 21.61 14.15 -2.71
N GLY A 385 21.45 13.47 -3.84
CA GLY A 385 20.84 12.15 -3.96
C GLY A 385 19.34 12.20 -4.22
N PHE A 386 18.71 11.02 -4.23
CA PHE A 386 17.29 10.88 -4.54
C PHE A 386 16.61 9.78 -3.72
N PHE A 387 15.30 9.87 -3.68
CA PHE A 387 14.38 8.79 -3.29
C PHE A 387 13.47 8.49 -4.49
N ALA A 388 13.43 7.24 -4.91
CA ALA A 388 12.51 6.76 -5.94
C ALA A 388 11.64 5.64 -5.37
N MET A 389 10.32 5.79 -5.46
CA MET A 389 9.38 4.70 -5.25
C MET A 389 8.94 4.15 -6.61
N ILE A 390 9.06 2.83 -6.80
CA ILE A 390 8.73 2.12 -8.04
C ILE A 390 7.78 0.99 -7.70
N GLU A 391 6.58 1.04 -8.25
CA GLU A 391 5.51 0.13 -7.92
C GLU A 391 5.15 -0.82 -9.08
N GLY A 392 5.14 -2.11 -8.78
CA GLY A 392 4.51 -3.15 -9.59
C GLY A 392 3.04 -3.32 -9.21
N ALA A 393 2.21 -2.34 -9.56
CA ALA A 393 0.82 -2.26 -9.13
C ALA A 393 -0.10 -3.33 -9.74
N SER A 394 0.27 -3.85 -10.92
CA SER A 394 -0.57 -4.79 -11.65
C SER A 394 -0.58 -6.19 -11.02
N ILE A 395 0.34 -6.49 -10.12
CA ILE A 395 0.39 -7.78 -9.40
C ILE A 395 -0.90 -7.93 -8.59
N ASP A 396 -1.21 -6.97 -7.72
CA ASP A 396 -2.42 -6.90 -6.92
C ASP A 396 -3.70 -6.93 -7.77
N LYS A 397 -3.76 -6.04 -8.78
CA LYS A 397 -4.96 -5.89 -9.61
C LYS A 397 -5.33 -7.17 -10.37
N GLN A 398 -4.34 -8.00 -10.70
CA GLN A 398 -4.58 -9.29 -11.34
C GLN A 398 -4.89 -10.39 -10.31
N LEU A 399 -4.34 -10.33 -9.11
CA LEU A 399 -4.72 -11.23 -8.03
C LEU A 399 -6.17 -11.00 -7.58
N HIS A 400 -6.64 -9.76 -7.54
CA HIS A 400 -8.03 -9.43 -7.26
C HIS A 400 -9.02 -10.12 -8.22
N VAL A 401 -8.70 -10.19 -9.50
CA VAL A 401 -9.53 -10.88 -10.50
C VAL A 401 -9.16 -12.36 -10.66
N MET A 402 -8.27 -12.88 -9.79
CA MET A 402 -7.84 -14.27 -9.78
C MET A 402 -7.19 -14.70 -11.11
N ASP A 403 -6.46 -13.78 -11.75
CA ASP A 403 -5.64 -14.03 -12.94
C ASP A 403 -4.16 -14.16 -12.55
N TRP A 404 -3.82 -15.32 -12.01
CA TRP A 404 -2.46 -15.59 -11.54
C TRP A 404 -1.41 -15.52 -12.65
N GLN A 405 -1.77 -15.83 -13.89
CA GLN A 405 -0.84 -15.82 -15.02
C GLN A 405 -0.42 -14.37 -15.34
N ARG A 406 -1.38 -13.45 -15.46
CA ARG A 406 -1.07 -12.03 -15.65
C ARG A 406 -0.31 -11.45 -14.47
N SER A 407 -0.71 -11.77 -13.25
CA SER A 407 0.03 -11.37 -12.05
C SER A 407 1.48 -11.86 -12.07
N ALA A 408 1.73 -13.10 -12.49
CA ALA A 408 3.08 -13.67 -12.58
C ALA A 408 3.97 -12.94 -13.61
N TYR A 409 3.44 -12.62 -14.79
CA TYR A 409 4.21 -11.88 -15.80
C TYR A 409 4.52 -10.44 -15.35
N ASP A 410 3.59 -9.77 -14.68
CA ASP A 410 3.86 -8.46 -14.09
C ASP A 410 4.85 -8.55 -12.91
N THR A 411 4.85 -9.63 -12.14
CA THR A 411 5.89 -9.89 -11.12
C THR A 411 7.27 -10.11 -11.76
N ILE A 412 7.35 -10.77 -12.91
CA ILE A 412 8.61 -10.92 -13.67
C ILE A 412 9.08 -9.57 -14.22
N GLU A 413 8.18 -8.76 -14.76
CA GLU A 413 8.50 -7.38 -15.22
C GLU A 413 9.04 -6.52 -14.05
N PHE A 414 8.43 -6.63 -12.87
CA PHE A 414 8.87 -5.98 -11.66
C PHE A 414 10.28 -6.44 -11.25
N ASP A 415 10.54 -7.75 -11.24
CA ASP A 415 11.86 -8.31 -10.94
C ASP A 415 12.95 -7.83 -11.91
N LYS A 416 12.63 -7.72 -13.20
CA LYS A 416 13.55 -7.17 -14.21
C LYS A 416 13.86 -5.69 -13.97
N SER A 417 12.91 -4.94 -13.47
CA SER A 417 13.13 -3.53 -13.11
C SER A 417 14.08 -3.41 -11.91
N ILE A 418 14.01 -4.37 -10.98
CA ILE A 418 14.92 -4.47 -9.84
C ILE A 418 16.33 -4.86 -10.33
N GLU A 419 16.44 -5.87 -11.20
CA GLU A 419 17.71 -6.27 -11.82
C GLU A 419 18.40 -5.08 -12.53
N TYR A 420 17.61 -4.31 -13.28
CA TYR A 420 18.11 -3.09 -13.91
C TYR A 420 18.65 -2.08 -12.88
N ALA A 421 17.89 -1.83 -11.81
CA ALA A 421 18.28 -0.88 -10.77
C ALA A 421 19.54 -1.33 -9.99
N GLU A 422 19.68 -2.64 -9.72
CA GLU A 422 20.90 -3.20 -9.11
C GLU A 422 22.15 -2.99 -9.99
N ASN A 423 22.02 -3.26 -11.29
CA ASN A 423 23.11 -3.08 -12.23
C ASN A 423 23.46 -1.59 -12.35
N TRP A 424 22.45 -0.72 -12.46
CA TRP A 424 22.61 0.72 -12.47
C TRP A 424 23.34 1.22 -11.20
N ALA A 425 22.97 0.74 -10.01
CA ALA A 425 23.62 1.14 -8.74
C ALA A 425 25.10 0.77 -8.72
N LYS A 426 25.45 -0.44 -9.16
CA LYS A 426 26.87 -0.91 -9.26
C LYS A 426 27.68 -0.04 -10.22
N GLU A 427 27.09 0.38 -11.35
CA GLU A 427 27.75 1.24 -12.34
C GLU A 427 27.91 2.69 -11.88
N HIS A 428 27.11 3.15 -10.90
CA HIS A 428 27.05 4.55 -10.44
C HIS A 428 27.62 4.75 -9.02
N GLY A 429 28.51 3.88 -8.57
CA GLY A 429 29.29 4.10 -7.34
C GLY A 429 28.82 3.32 -6.12
N ASP A 430 27.83 2.46 -6.28
CA ASP A 430 27.34 1.54 -5.24
C ASP A 430 26.93 2.24 -3.91
N ASP A 431 26.40 3.45 -4.04
CA ASP A 431 25.94 4.28 -2.91
C ASP A 431 24.41 4.32 -2.78
N THR A 432 23.73 3.37 -3.42
CA THR A 432 22.26 3.26 -3.50
C THR A 432 21.76 2.08 -2.68
N LEU A 433 20.87 2.35 -1.74
CA LEU A 433 20.09 1.33 -1.03
C LEU A 433 18.87 0.96 -1.87
N ILE A 434 18.74 -0.32 -2.18
CA ILE A 434 17.56 -0.90 -2.84
C ILE A 434 16.78 -1.69 -1.80
N ILE A 435 15.48 -1.39 -1.68
CA ILE A 435 14.53 -2.08 -0.80
C ILE A 435 13.40 -2.62 -1.68
N VAL A 436 13.06 -3.89 -1.53
CA VAL A 436 11.98 -4.56 -2.26
C VAL A 436 11.05 -5.21 -1.26
N LEU A 437 9.77 -4.84 -1.29
CA LEU A 437 8.75 -5.46 -0.43
C LEU A 437 7.38 -5.42 -1.14
N ALA A 438 6.38 -6.04 -0.52
CA ALA A 438 4.97 -5.81 -0.84
C ALA A 438 4.37 -4.83 0.18
N ASP A 439 3.19 -4.32 -0.09
CA ASP A 439 2.41 -3.55 0.87
C ASP A 439 1.47 -4.45 1.70
N HIS A 440 0.94 -5.50 1.10
CA HIS A 440 0.16 -6.58 1.71
C HIS A 440 0.29 -7.87 0.90
N ALA A 441 -0.39 -8.91 1.33
CA ALA A 441 -0.48 -10.17 0.62
C ALA A 441 -1.91 -10.44 0.11
N HIS A 442 -2.03 -11.41 -0.79
CA HIS A 442 -3.29 -12.01 -1.23
C HIS A 442 -3.36 -13.49 -0.83
N GLY A 443 -4.56 -14.02 -0.68
CA GLY A 443 -4.82 -15.39 -0.27
C GLY A 443 -4.56 -16.45 -1.35
N MET A 444 -3.60 -16.25 -2.24
CA MET A 444 -3.23 -17.19 -3.29
C MET A 444 -2.39 -18.34 -2.72
N SER A 445 -2.62 -19.56 -3.24
CA SER A 445 -1.87 -20.77 -2.86
C SER A 445 -1.54 -21.63 -4.08
N ILE A 446 -0.35 -22.22 -4.10
CA ILE A 446 0.06 -23.23 -5.08
C ILE A 446 -0.27 -24.59 -4.52
N SER A 447 -1.37 -25.22 -4.98
CA SER A 447 -1.84 -26.51 -4.48
C SER A 447 -1.12 -27.69 -5.08
N GLY A 448 -0.48 -27.51 -6.23
CA GLY A 448 0.21 -28.55 -6.97
C GLY A 448 0.34 -28.21 -8.45
N THR A 449 0.19 -29.22 -9.30
CA THR A 449 0.28 -29.08 -10.75
C THR A 449 -0.96 -29.61 -11.47
N TYR A 450 -1.16 -29.13 -12.68
CA TYR A 450 -2.19 -29.59 -13.59
C TYR A 450 -1.57 -30.17 -14.85
N HIS A 451 -2.02 -31.36 -15.27
CA HIS A 451 -1.66 -31.96 -16.56
C HIS A 451 -2.65 -33.02 -17.01
N GLU A 452 -2.81 -33.18 -18.33
CA GLU A 452 -3.74 -34.10 -18.97
C GLU A 452 -3.08 -35.37 -19.53
N ARG A 453 -1.86 -35.68 -19.11
CA ARG A 453 -1.03 -36.78 -19.68
C ARG A 453 -1.68 -38.16 -19.62
N ASP A 454 -2.58 -38.39 -18.67
CA ASP A 454 -3.33 -39.66 -18.52
C ASP A 454 -4.78 -39.55 -19.02
N GLY A 455 -5.11 -38.52 -19.79
CA GLY A 455 -6.43 -38.27 -20.36
C GLY A 455 -7.47 -37.73 -19.39
N LYS A 456 -7.10 -37.43 -18.13
CA LYS A 456 -7.96 -36.73 -17.17
C LYS A 456 -8.01 -35.26 -17.48
N LYS A 457 -9.13 -34.61 -17.15
CA LYS A 457 -9.37 -33.17 -17.37
C LYS A 457 -10.01 -32.55 -16.15
N GLY A 458 -9.97 -31.20 -16.06
CA GLY A 458 -10.56 -30.43 -14.99
C GLY A 458 -10.00 -30.81 -13.63
N ALA A 459 -10.81 -30.83 -12.59
CA ALA A 459 -10.38 -31.17 -11.22
C ALA A 459 -9.68 -32.55 -11.12
N GLN A 460 -9.99 -33.49 -12.01
CA GLN A 460 -9.34 -34.79 -12.02
C GLN A 460 -7.88 -34.76 -12.53
N ALA A 461 -7.51 -33.71 -13.25
CA ALA A 461 -6.16 -33.50 -13.77
C ALA A 461 -5.27 -32.71 -12.79
N VAL A 462 -5.83 -32.17 -11.71
CA VAL A 462 -5.07 -31.57 -10.62
C VAL A 462 -4.35 -32.64 -9.80
N ARG A 463 -3.06 -32.41 -9.58
CA ARG A 463 -2.15 -33.33 -8.85
C ARG A 463 -1.58 -32.60 -7.64
N VAL A 464 -1.84 -33.14 -6.45
CA VAL A 464 -1.43 -32.53 -5.18
C VAL A 464 -0.16 -33.15 -4.62
N TYR A 465 -0.07 -34.47 -4.56
CA TYR A 465 1.08 -35.23 -4.02
C TYR A 465 1.64 -36.22 -5.02
N ALA A 466 1.01 -37.40 -5.12
CA ALA A 466 1.39 -38.40 -6.09
C ALA A 466 1.14 -37.89 -7.51
N ASP A 467 2.05 -38.20 -8.42
CA ASP A 467 1.98 -37.78 -9.82
C ASP A 467 2.03 -36.27 -10.07
N SER A 468 2.24 -35.48 -9.01
CA SER A 468 2.51 -34.03 -9.12
C SER A 468 3.96 -33.88 -9.60
N ILE A 469 4.14 -33.67 -10.87
CA ILE A 469 5.45 -33.48 -11.51
C ILE A 469 5.74 -31.99 -11.65
N PHE A 470 6.99 -31.64 -11.97
CA PHE A 470 7.39 -30.23 -12.09
C PHE A 470 6.78 -29.55 -13.32
N PRO A 471 6.40 -28.27 -13.22
CA PRO A 471 5.90 -27.49 -14.35
C PRO A 471 6.96 -27.38 -15.46
N THR A 472 6.49 -27.26 -16.71
CA THR A 472 7.32 -27.35 -17.91
C THR A 472 7.44 -26.02 -18.65
N PHE A 473 7.30 -24.91 -17.96
CA PHE A 473 7.51 -23.57 -18.54
C PHE A 473 8.92 -23.45 -19.12
N LYS A 474 9.00 -22.84 -20.33
CA LYS A 474 10.26 -22.65 -21.04
C LYS A 474 10.42 -21.18 -21.42
N ASP A 475 11.61 -20.68 -21.24
CA ASP A 475 12.11 -19.41 -21.72
C ASP A 475 13.22 -19.70 -22.74
N ALA A 476 12.84 -19.84 -24.03
CA ALA A 476 13.76 -20.28 -25.07
C ALA A 476 14.63 -19.11 -25.59
N ASN A 477 14.12 -17.91 -25.59
CA ASN A 477 14.81 -16.69 -26.04
C ASN A 477 15.66 -16.05 -24.93
N LYS A 478 15.49 -16.53 -23.68
CA LYS A 478 16.20 -16.05 -22.47
C LYS A 478 15.93 -14.59 -22.12
N ASP A 479 14.72 -14.11 -22.40
CA ASP A 479 14.30 -12.77 -22.02
C ASP A 479 13.74 -12.71 -20.59
N GLY A 480 13.60 -13.87 -19.92
CA GLY A 480 13.10 -14.04 -18.57
C GLY A 480 11.58 -14.21 -18.48
N PHE A 481 10.88 -14.21 -19.61
CA PHE A 481 9.46 -14.52 -19.68
C PHE A 481 9.23 -15.88 -20.34
N PRO A 482 8.21 -16.65 -19.90
CA PRO A 482 7.95 -17.94 -20.54
C PRO A 482 7.38 -17.75 -21.95
N ASP A 483 7.97 -18.47 -22.94
CA ASP A 483 7.51 -18.50 -24.34
C ASP A 483 6.35 -19.48 -24.56
N ASN A 484 6.07 -20.36 -23.60
CA ASN A 484 5.02 -21.37 -23.68
C ASN A 484 3.95 -21.15 -22.60
N PRO A 485 2.99 -20.22 -22.83
CA PRO A 485 1.93 -19.93 -21.85
C PRO A 485 1.05 -21.14 -21.52
N ASP A 486 0.96 -22.14 -22.44
CA ASP A 486 0.29 -23.42 -22.24
C ASP A 486 1.32 -24.57 -22.20
N PRO A 487 2.04 -24.76 -21.07
CA PRO A 487 2.98 -25.85 -20.93
C PRO A 487 2.26 -27.20 -20.76
N ASP A 488 2.98 -28.33 -20.98
CA ASP A 488 2.45 -29.68 -20.75
C ASP A 488 2.04 -29.92 -19.29
N VAL A 489 2.74 -29.27 -18.36
CA VAL A 489 2.45 -29.27 -16.93
C VAL A 489 2.45 -27.83 -16.44
N THR A 490 1.29 -27.34 -16.05
CA THR A 490 1.12 -26.01 -15.46
C THR A 490 0.91 -26.07 -13.95
N LEU A 491 0.63 -24.96 -13.30
CA LEU A 491 0.36 -24.86 -11.87
C LEU A 491 -1.13 -25.02 -11.58
N ALA A 492 -1.46 -25.64 -10.46
CA ALA A 492 -2.80 -25.62 -9.89
C ALA A 492 -2.82 -24.57 -8.78
N ILE A 493 -3.40 -23.41 -9.09
CA ILE A 493 -3.50 -22.25 -8.19
C ILE A 493 -4.88 -22.25 -7.55
N GLN A 494 -4.93 -21.90 -6.27
CA GLN A 494 -6.16 -21.67 -5.52
C GLN A 494 -6.08 -20.35 -4.76
N TYR A 495 -7.25 -19.77 -4.51
CA TYR A 495 -7.41 -18.54 -3.75
C TYR A 495 -8.22 -18.79 -2.48
N ALA A 496 -7.82 -18.20 -1.37
CA ALA A 496 -8.41 -18.48 -0.06
C ALA A 496 -9.59 -17.55 0.27
N ASN A 497 -9.54 -16.30 -0.16
CA ASN A 497 -10.50 -15.25 0.22
C ASN A 497 -11.27 -14.74 -1.00
N HIS A 498 -12.03 -15.60 -1.65
CA HIS A 498 -12.64 -15.32 -2.94
C HIS A 498 -14.13 -15.66 -2.99
N PRO A 499 -14.90 -15.04 -3.89
CA PRO A 499 -16.19 -15.57 -4.33
C PRO A 499 -16.04 -16.82 -5.19
N GLU A 500 -17.15 -17.44 -5.58
CA GLU A 500 -17.13 -18.52 -6.58
C GLU A 500 -16.50 -18.01 -7.89
N TYR A 501 -15.54 -18.76 -8.44
CA TYR A 501 -14.85 -18.43 -9.69
C TYR A 501 -14.53 -19.70 -10.48
N TYR A 502 -14.23 -19.53 -11.77
CA TYR A 502 -13.73 -20.63 -12.59
C TYR A 502 -12.19 -20.60 -12.59
N GLU A 503 -11.58 -21.68 -12.11
CA GLU A 503 -10.15 -21.91 -12.29
C GLU A 503 -9.89 -22.33 -13.74
N ASN A 504 -9.06 -21.57 -14.45
CA ASN A 504 -8.62 -21.87 -15.80
C ASN A 504 -7.19 -22.38 -15.78
N TYR A 505 -7.01 -23.63 -16.17
CA TYR A 505 -5.70 -24.28 -16.21
C TYR A 505 -4.94 -23.99 -17.52
N HIS A 506 -5.59 -23.37 -18.49
CA HIS A 506 -5.00 -22.92 -19.75
C HIS A 506 -4.88 -21.39 -19.81
N PHE A 507 -3.90 -20.93 -20.61
CA PHE A 507 -3.64 -19.51 -20.76
C PHE A 507 -4.80 -18.78 -21.44
N MET A 508 -5.23 -17.68 -20.81
CA MET A 508 -6.28 -16.82 -21.34
C MET A 508 -5.69 -15.64 -22.12
N LYS A 509 -5.95 -15.58 -23.45
CA LYS A 509 -5.52 -14.47 -24.32
C LYS A 509 -6.23 -13.14 -24.04
N THR A 510 -7.37 -13.17 -23.38
CA THR A 510 -8.10 -11.99 -22.94
C THR A 510 -8.03 -11.84 -21.43
N PRO A 511 -8.07 -10.61 -20.89
CA PRO A 511 -8.10 -10.40 -19.46
C PRO A 511 -9.21 -11.18 -18.77
N THR A 512 -8.91 -11.77 -17.61
CA THR A 512 -9.88 -12.45 -16.79
C THR A 512 -10.90 -11.44 -16.24
N PRO A 513 -12.19 -11.58 -16.52
CA PRO A 513 -13.21 -10.71 -15.92
C PRO A 513 -13.40 -11.09 -14.44
N PRO A 514 -13.82 -10.14 -13.58
CA PRO A 514 -14.10 -10.41 -12.19
C PRO A 514 -15.24 -11.45 -12.05
N ALA A 515 -15.32 -12.13 -10.91
CA ALA A 515 -16.46 -12.98 -10.58
C ALA A 515 -17.74 -12.14 -10.49
N LEU A 516 -18.91 -12.74 -10.78
CA LEU A 516 -20.19 -12.04 -10.67
C LEU A 516 -20.80 -12.27 -9.29
N ALA A 517 -21.10 -11.18 -8.60
CA ALA A 517 -21.99 -11.19 -7.45
C ALA A 517 -23.45 -11.40 -7.89
N THR A 518 -24.20 -12.28 -7.20
CA THR A 518 -25.57 -12.62 -7.60
C THR A 518 -26.61 -11.63 -7.13
N LYS A 519 -26.37 -10.89 -6.07
CA LYS A 519 -27.27 -9.86 -5.57
C LYS A 519 -26.51 -8.84 -4.76
N GLU A 520 -26.49 -7.64 -5.28
CA GLU A 520 -25.98 -6.48 -4.59
C GLU A 520 -27.09 -5.84 -3.78
N THR A 521 -26.96 -5.76 -2.47
CA THR A 521 -27.77 -4.88 -1.64
C THR A 521 -26.91 -3.70 -1.23
N LYS A 522 -27.40 -2.50 -1.53
CA LYS A 522 -26.80 -1.27 -1.05
C LYS A 522 -27.33 -1.01 0.36
N GLU A 523 -26.48 -1.09 1.36
CA GLU A 523 -26.79 -0.59 2.68
C GLU A 523 -26.12 0.77 2.85
N GLU A 524 -26.90 1.79 3.18
CA GLU A 524 -26.39 3.07 3.64
C GLU A 524 -26.06 2.95 5.13
N ALA A 525 -24.81 3.03 5.50
CA ALA A 525 -24.39 3.21 6.88
C ALA A 525 -23.79 4.62 7.04
N VAL A 526 -23.89 5.15 8.24
CA VAL A 526 -23.23 6.42 8.58
C VAL A 526 -21.94 6.05 9.31
N GLN A 527 -20.81 6.19 8.64
CA GLN A 527 -19.48 6.06 9.25
C GLN A 527 -18.88 7.45 9.35
N ASN A 528 -18.47 7.84 10.56
CA ASN A 528 -17.94 9.18 10.84
C ASN A 528 -18.84 10.35 10.38
N GLY A 529 -20.18 10.17 10.45
CA GLY A 529 -21.17 11.17 10.06
C GLY A 529 -21.38 11.34 8.56
N GLU A 530 -20.69 10.58 7.71
CA GLU A 530 -20.94 10.50 6.27
C GLU A 530 -21.79 9.28 5.93
N LYS A 531 -22.67 9.44 4.93
CA LYS A 531 -23.35 8.28 4.32
C LYS A 531 -22.33 7.53 3.47
N VAL A 532 -21.97 6.34 3.92
CA VAL A 532 -21.14 5.40 3.16
C VAL A 532 -22.08 4.34 2.58
N GLU A 533 -22.09 4.22 1.26
CA GLU A 533 -22.73 3.09 0.59
C GLU A 533 -21.85 1.86 0.74
N TYR A 534 -22.27 0.90 1.54
CA TYR A 534 -21.69 -0.43 1.53
C TYR A 534 -22.41 -1.28 0.51
N HIS A 535 -21.66 -1.80 -0.44
CA HIS A 535 -22.15 -2.86 -1.30
C HIS A 535 -22.10 -4.17 -0.52
N GLN A 536 -23.19 -4.54 0.15
CA GLN A 536 -23.31 -5.87 0.75
C GLN A 536 -23.94 -6.83 -0.25
N VAL A 537 -23.24 -7.91 -0.49
CA VAL A 537 -23.84 -9.06 -1.14
C VAL A 537 -24.42 -9.97 -0.06
N THR A 538 -25.73 -9.94 0.09
CA THR A 538 -26.45 -10.61 1.19
C THR A 538 -26.80 -12.06 0.94
N THR A 539 -26.43 -12.65 -0.17
CA THR A 539 -26.75 -14.05 -0.46
C THR A 539 -25.48 -14.88 -0.63
N ALA A 540 -25.48 -16.01 0.02
CA ALA A 540 -24.38 -16.98 0.08
C ALA A 540 -24.01 -17.64 -1.27
N SER A 541 -24.42 -17.12 -2.41
CA SER A 541 -24.01 -17.62 -3.71
C SER A 541 -23.77 -16.47 -4.67
N SER A 542 -22.52 -16.06 -4.80
CA SER A 542 -22.07 -15.48 -6.04
C SER A 542 -22.11 -16.56 -7.12
N LYS A 543 -22.62 -16.26 -8.30
CA LYS A 543 -22.38 -17.13 -9.45
C LYS A 543 -21.09 -16.67 -10.11
N ALA A 544 -20.20 -17.61 -10.36
CA ALA A 544 -19.03 -17.33 -11.15
C ALA A 544 -19.41 -16.73 -12.51
N ASN A 545 -18.60 -15.79 -12.99
CA ASN A 545 -18.87 -15.14 -14.27
C ASN A 545 -18.67 -16.16 -15.42
N PRO A 546 -19.73 -16.50 -16.20
CA PRO A 546 -19.59 -17.43 -17.31
C PRO A 546 -18.61 -16.96 -18.38
N ALA A 547 -18.33 -15.65 -18.48
CA ALA A 547 -17.34 -15.12 -19.42
C ALA A 547 -15.89 -15.52 -19.09
N ARG A 548 -15.65 -16.10 -17.92
CA ARG A 548 -14.37 -16.67 -17.51
C ARG A 548 -14.11 -18.07 -18.13
N ILE A 549 -15.13 -18.67 -18.76
CA ILE A 549 -15.01 -19.98 -19.40
C ILE A 549 -14.83 -19.76 -20.89
N HIS A 550 -13.77 -20.32 -21.45
CA HIS A 550 -13.64 -20.46 -22.88
C HIS A 550 -14.25 -21.79 -23.35
N PRO A 551 -14.98 -21.83 -24.48
CA PRO A 551 -15.48 -23.08 -25.03
C PRO A 551 -14.35 -24.09 -25.22
N GLY A 552 -14.44 -25.24 -24.55
CA GLY A 552 -13.44 -26.31 -24.63
C GLY A 552 -12.36 -26.28 -23.57
N ASP A 553 -12.31 -25.24 -22.72
CA ASP A 553 -11.36 -25.18 -21.61
C ASP A 553 -11.78 -26.12 -20.46
N PRO A 554 -10.81 -26.76 -19.80
CA PRO A 554 -11.06 -27.61 -18.63
C PRO A 554 -11.27 -26.80 -17.34
N ALA A 555 -11.93 -25.65 -17.43
CA ALA A 555 -12.19 -24.78 -16.29
C ALA A 555 -13.15 -25.43 -15.28
N GLU A 556 -12.83 -25.34 -14.01
CA GLU A 556 -13.62 -25.86 -12.90
C GLU A 556 -14.17 -24.73 -12.04
N LEU A 557 -15.45 -24.85 -11.66
CA LEU A 557 -16.05 -23.93 -10.71
C LEU A 557 -15.52 -24.21 -9.30
N MET A 558 -14.84 -23.21 -8.73
CA MET A 558 -14.33 -23.27 -7.36
C MET A 558 -15.35 -22.68 -6.39
N PRO A 559 -15.62 -23.33 -5.24
CA PRO A 559 -16.56 -22.83 -4.25
C PRO A 559 -16.00 -21.59 -3.54
N ALA A 560 -16.87 -20.67 -3.17
CA ALA A 560 -16.53 -19.51 -2.36
C ALA A 560 -16.11 -19.92 -0.94
N ASN A 561 -15.07 -19.26 -0.41
CA ASN A 561 -14.57 -19.47 0.96
C ASN A 561 -15.02 -18.40 1.94
N THR A 562 -15.47 -17.25 1.46
CA THR A 562 -15.98 -16.18 2.30
C THR A 562 -17.51 -16.10 2.24
N PRO A 563 -18.21 -15.81 3.35
CA PRO A 563 -19.65 -15.61 3.36
C PRO A 563 -20.10 -14.32 2.66
N LYS A 564 -19.18 -13.41 2.38
CA LYS A 564 -19.42 -12.19 1.60
C LYS A 564 -18.91 -12.45 0.20
N SER A 565 -19.78 -12.34 -0.80
CA SER A 565 -19.33 -12.40 -2.19
C SER A 565 -18.96 -10.99 -2.66
N ASP A 566 -17.71 -10.65 -2.48
CA ASP A 566 -17.08 -9.59 -3.25
C ASP A 566 -16.81 -10.15 -4.67
N PRO A 567 -16.95 -9.38 -5.75
CA PRO A 567 -16.54 -9.83 -7.09
C PRO A 567 -15.01 -9.97 -7.24
N GLN A 568 -14.27 -9.76 -6.18
CA GLN A 568 -12.81 -9.77 -6.14
C GLN A 568 -12.29 -10.68 -5.03
N GLU A 569 -11.12 -11.24 -5.24
CA GLU A 569 -10.34 -11.86 -4.18
C GLU A 569 -9.86 -10.76 -3.21
N CYS A 570 -9.82 -11.08 -1.91
CA CYS A 570 -9.49 -10.12 -0.86
C CYS A 570 -8.00 -10.21 -0.47
N HIS A 571 -7.50 -9.12 0.13
CA HIS A 571 -6.20 -9.16 0.79
C HIS A 571 -6.19 -10.16 1.95
N SER A 572 -5.04 -10.69 2.30
CA SER A 572 -4.82 -11.53 3.47
C SER A 572 -3.95 -10.82 4.53
N ALA A 573 -4.08 -11.27 5.79
CA ALA A 573 -3.29 -10.75 6.91
C ALA A 573 -1.89 -11.38 6.99
N ASP A 574 -1.46 -12.10 5.94
CA ASP A 574 -0.16 -12.75 5.92
C ASP A 574 0.97 -11.72 5.96
N ASP A 575 2.03 -12.06 6.70
CA ASP A 575 3.27 -11.31 6.67
C ASP A 575 3.88 -11.33 5.26
N ILE A 576 4.61 -10.28 4.91
CA ILE A 576 5.30 -10.16 3.62
C ILE A 576 6.82 -10.22 3.81
N LEU A 577 7.53 -10.52 2.72
CA LEU A 577 8.99 -10.54 2.71
C LEU A 577 9.55 -9.22 2.15
N LEU A 578 10.47 -8.62 2.91
CA LEU A 578 11.32 -7.54 2.45
C LEU A 578 12.70 -8.09 2.10
N ASN A 579 13.25 -7.67 0.96
CA ASN A 579 14.63 -7.88 0.59
C ASN A 579 15.35 -6.53 0.43
N ALA A 580 16.61 -6.44 0.85
CA ALA A 580 17.37 -5.22 0.73
C ALA A 580 18.82 -5.47 0.31
N GLY A 581 19.36 -4.58 -0.53
CA GLY A 581 20.74 -4.61 -1.01
C GLY A 581 21.38 -3.22 -1.06
N GLY A 582 22.70 -3.16 -1.02
CA GLY A 582 23.43 -1.90 -0.98
C GLY A 582 23.67 -1.35 0.43
N PRO A 583 24.25 -0.14 0.55
CA PRO A 583 24.65 0.45 1.82
C PRO A 583 23.46 0.73 2.74
N GLY A 584 23.47 0.19 3.96
CA GLY A 584 22.38 0.33 4.95
C GLY A 584 21.34 -0.79 4.88
N SER A 585 21.47 -1.76 3.96
CA SER A 585 20.57 -2.91 3.86
C SER A 585 20.58 -3.79 5.12
N GLU A 586 21.66 -3.78 5.91
CA GLU A 586 21.75 -4.50 7.18
C GLU A 586 20.80 -4.02 8.27
N TYR A 587 20.11 -2.90 8.09
CA TYR A 587 19.04 -2.45 9.00
C TYR A 587 17.73 -3.24 8.85
N PHE A 588 17.61 -4.03 7.77
CA PHE A 588 16.43 -4.83 7.47
C PHE A 588 16.69 -6.30 7.76
N HIS A 589 16.26 -6.78 8.92
CA HIS A 589 16.49 -8.17 9.34
C HIS A 589 15.46 -8.62 10.39
N GLY A 590 15.25 -9.93 10.51
CA GLY A 590 14.33 -10.53 11.48
C GLY A 590 12.87 -10.26 11.13
N THR A 591 12.03 -10.09 12.16
CA THR A 591 10.64 -9.68 11.99
C THR A 591 10.51 -8.22 12.38
N MET A 592 9.92 -7.41 11.53
CA MET A 592 9.79 -5.96 11.68
C MET A 592 8.34 -5.54 11.46
N ASP A 593 7.91 -4.51 12.17
CA ASP A 593 6.65 -3.83 11.84
C ASP A 593 6.82 -3.00 10.56
N ASN A 594 5.75 -2.82 9.77
CA ASN A 594 5.83 -2.07 8.52
C ASN A 594 6.29 -0.62 8.70
N THR A 595 6.05 -0.01 9.87
CA THR A 595 6.56 1.33 10.19
C THR A 595 8.09 1.40 10.27
N GLU A 596 8.78 0.30 10.57
CA GLU A 596 10.25 0.27 10.68
C GLU A 596 10.96 0.49 9.33
N VAL A 597 10.28 0.32 8.21
CA VAL A 597 10.82 0.61 6.88
C VAL A 597 11.24 2.08 6.78
N PHE A 598 10.39 3.01 7.22
CA PHE A 598 10.72 4.44 7.30
C PHE A 598 11.99 4.68 8.13
N PHE A 599 12.07 4.10 9.31
CA PHE A 599 13.23 4.28 10.20
C PHE A 599 14.52 3.69 9.60
N GLY A 600 14.44 2.57 8.91
CA GLY A 600 15.54 1.98 8.15
C GLY A 600 16.07 2.93 7.08
N ILE A 601 15.19 3.56 6.30
CA ILE A 601 15.53 4.57 5.28
C ILE A 601 16.23 5.77 5.93
N MET A 602 15.65 6.32 7.01
CA MET A 602 16.24 7.48 7.72
C MET A 602 17.64 7.18 8.26
N ARG A 603 17.85 5.97 8.82
CA ARG A 603 19.16 5.50 9.29
C ARG A 603 20.16 5.36 8.15
N ALA A 604 19.79 4.70 7.06
CA ALA A 604 20.67 4.49 5.91
C ALA A 604 21.16 5.81 5.30
N LEU A 605 20.27 6.77 5.18
CA LEU A 605 20.59 8.11 4.70
C LEU A 605 21.31 8.98 5.75
N GLY A 606 21.28 8.64 7.03
CA GLY A 606 21.80 9.47 8.13
C GLY A 606 21.09 10.82 8.20
N ILE A 607 19.76 10.81 8.15
CA ILE A 607 18.95 12.01 8.21
C ILE A 607 18.99 12.64 9.59
N ASP A 608 19.23 13.94 9.66
CA ASP A 608 19.01 14.76 10.85
C ASP A 608 17.74 15.60 10.62
N GLY A 609 16.62 15.15 11.18
CA GLY A 609 15.33 15.82 10.96
C GLY A 609 15.25 17.26 11.52
N ASN A 610 16.20 17.64 12.39
CA ASN A 610 16.28 19.01 12.91
C ASN A 610 16.97 19.98 11.94
N LYS A 611 17.61 19.47 10.88
CA LYS A 611 18.29 20.31 9.87
C LYS A 611 17.33 20.79 8.78
N LYS A 612 17.74 21.85 8.11
CA LYS A 612 17.17 22.31 6.84
C LYS A 612 18.24 22.17 5.76
N ALA A 613 17.82 21.87 4.54
CA ALA A 613 18.71 21.94 3.38
C ALA A 613 19.27 23.37 3.27
N LYS A 614 20.54 23.47 2.92
CA LYS A 614 21.23 24.75 2.71
C LYS A 614 20.81 25.36 1.38
#